data_e302353e2a7734e5e932a0e52016da9d
#
_entry.id   e302353e2a7734e5e932a0e52016da9d
#
_cell.length_a   1.000
_cell.length_b   1.000
_cell.length_c   1.000
_cell.angle_alpha   90.00
_cell.angle_beta   90.00
_cell.angle_gamma   90.00
#
_symmetry.space_group_name_H-M   'P 1'
#
loop_
_entity.id
_entity.type
_entity.pdbx_description
1 polymer ?
#
loop_
_entity_poly.entity_id
_entity_poly.type
_entity_poly.pdbx_seq_one_letter_code
_entity_poly.pdbx_strand_id
1 'polypeptide(L)'
;ADSRYQAMLARFQNVATRAGQAASFIRPEILAIPAAKMSRFCETKELKPYRLLLQRVLRFKKHTLGKKEEELLAMQGEMAQTASKAFRQLHDADLKFGLVTNEHGDQVELGNATFLQLLQSPQRNVRRAAFGQYYQQFQAHETTLAATLSGSIHNDVYYSRARGYDSSLAAALFPDNVPPAVYDNLIQAVRGRLPAVHRYYDLRRRKMRLKDIHHYDTYVPILPQQSVRHTWDEAVQVVLDALPERRIGVIEGDVAS
;
A
#
# COMPACT_ATOMS: atom_id res chain seq x y z
N ALA A 1 -10.38 14.71 13.79
CA ALA A 1 -10.96 13.37 13.62
C ALA A 1 -12.11 13.18 14.62
N ASP A 2 -13.25 12.72 14.16
CA ASP A 2 -14.45 12.53 15.00
C ASP A 2 -14.15 11.41 16.03
N SER A 3 -14.25 11.74 17.32
CA SER A 3 -14.00 10.84 18.44
C SER A 3 -14.89 9.58 18.41
N ARG A 4 -16.10 9.69 17.85
CA ARG A 4 -17.05 8.59 17.69
C ARG A 4 -16.50 7.51 16.76
N TYR A 5 -15.94 7.88 15.60
CA TYR A 5 -15.36 6.92 14.65
C TYR A 5 -14.06 6.31 15.20
N GLN A 6 -13.28 7.07 15.97
CA GLN A 6 -12.11 6.53 16.66
C GLN A 6 -12.51 5.47 17.72
N ALA A 7 -13.57 5.73 18.48
CA ALA A 7 -14.10 4.76 19.44
C ALA A 7 -14.65 3.50 18.75
N MET A 8 -15.31 3.64 17.60
CA MET A 8 -15.78 2.50 16.80
C MET A 8 -14.61 1.66 16.26
N LEU A 9 -13.56 2.30 15.75
CA LEU A 9 -12.36 1.63 15.28
C LEU A 9 -11.66 0.87 16.42
N ALA A 10 -11.50 1.50 17.58
CA ALA A 10 -10.92 0.86 18.76
C ALA A 10 -11.72 -0.38 19.21
N ARG A 11 -13.05 -0.28 19.17
CA ARG A 11 -13.96 -1.38 19.48
C ARG A 11 -13.81 -2.53 18.50
N PHE A 12 -13.78 -2.24 17.20
CA PHE A 12 -13.53 -3.23 16.15
C PHE A 12 -12.18 -3.92 16.35
N GLN A 13 -11.10 -3.16 16.58
CA GLN A 13 -9.77 -3.70 16.83
C GLN A 13 -9.73 -4.62 18.04
N ASN A 14 -10.42 -4.25 19.13
CA ASN A 14 -10.52 -5.10 20.32
C ASN A 14 -11.23 -6.43 20.03
N VAL A 15 -12.38 -6.39 19.31
CA VAL A 15 -13.10 -7.60 18.91
C VAL A 15 -12.27 -8.46 17.98
N ALA A 16 -11.60 -7.85 16.97
CA ALA A 16 -10.73 -8.56 16.04
C ALA A 16 -9.54 -9.23 16.76
N THR A 17 -8.94 -8.55 17.74
CA THR A 17 -7.86 -9.11 18.57
C THR A 17 -8.35 -10.32 19.36
N ARG A 18 -9.49 -10.22 20.01
CA ARG A 18 -10.09 -11.35 20.77
C ARG A 18 -10.43 -12.53 19.86
N ALA A 19 -10.99 -12.26 18.70
CA ALA A 19 -11.27 -13.30 17.68
C ALA A 19 -9.97 -13.97 17.19
N GLY A 20 -8.92 -13.17 16.93
CA GLY A 20 -7.59 -13.68 16.57
C GLY A 20 -6.97 -14.55 17.64
N GLN A 21 -7.08 -14.14 18.91
CA GLN A 21 -6.63 -14.94 20.05
C GLN A 21 -7.39 -16.27 20.15
N ALA A 22 -8.72 -16.23 20.03
CA ALA A 22 -9.55 -17.43 20.06
C ALA A 22 -9.25 -18.40 18.89
N ALA A 23 -8.86 -17.87 17.73
CA ALA A 23 -8.51 -18.65 16.54
C ALA A 23 -7.02 -19.03 16.45
N SER A 24 -6.18 -18.61 17.39
CA SER A 24 -4.72 -18.76 17.35
C SER A 24 -4.22 -20.21 17.29
N PHE A 25 -5.02 -21.17 17.79
CA PHE A 25 -4.70 -22.59 17.79
C PHE A 25 -4.83 -23.24 16.41
N ILE A 26 -5.65 -22.68 15.50
CA ILE A 26 -5.99 -23.31 14.20
C ILE A 26 -4.74 -23.55 13.36
N ARG A 27 -3.90 -22.54 13.21
CA ARG A 27 -2.70 -22.62 12.37
C ARG A 27 -1.66 -23.60 12.92
N PRO A 28 -1.29 -23.58 14.19
CA PRO A 28 -0.42 -24.60 14.80
C PRO A 28 -0.95 -26.01 14.65
N GLU A 29 -2.24 -26.25 14.83
CA GLU A 29 -2.83 -27.58 14.67
C GLU A 29 -2.72 -28.08 13.22
N ILE A 30 -3.02 -27.21 12.23
CA ILE A 30 -2.84 -27.55 10.81
C ILE A 30 -1.37 -27.90 10.53
N LEU A 31 -0.41 -27.15 11.06
CA LEU A 31 1.02 -27.37 10.84
C LEU A 31 1.55 -28.63 11.57
N ALA A 32 0.90 -29.05 12.65
CA ALA A 32 1.24 -30.28 13.39
C ALA A 32 0.79 -31.55 12.65
N ILE A 33 -0.17 -31.46 11.72
CA ILE A 33 -0.62 -32.64 10.96
C ILE A 33 0.53 -33.20 10.12
N PRO A 34 0.78 -34.53 10.16
CA PRO A 34 1.81 -35.17 9.33
C PRO A 34 1.56 -34.95 7.83
N ALA A 35 2.63 -34.69 7.07
CA ALA A 35 2.55 -34.30 5.66
C ALA A 35 1.74 -35.33 4.81
N ALA A 36 1.96 -36.62 5.01
CA ALA A 36 1.23 -37.68 4.30
C ALA A 36 -0.29 -37.64 4.57
N LYS A 37 -0.69 -37.32 5.83
CA LYS A 37 -2.10 -37.20 6.20
C LYS A 37 -2.70 -35.92 5.60
N MET A 38 -1.97 -34.86 5.63
CA MET A 38 -2.40 -33.58 5.06
C MET A 38 -2.57 -33.65 3.54
N SER A 39 -1.66 -34.31 2.82
CA SER A 39 -1.81 -34.55 1.37
C SER A 39 -3.12 -35.29 1.06
N ARG A 40 -3.45 -36.33 1.81
CA ARG A 40 -4.73 -37.04 1.65
C ARG A 40 -5.93 -36.12 1.92
N PHE A 41 -5.86 -35.30 2.94
CA PHE A 41 -6.92 -34.32 3.25
C PHE A 41 -7.15 -33.32 2.12
N CYS A 42 -6.09 -32.81 1.51
CA CYS A 42 -6.19 -31.87 0.39
C CYS A 42 -6.83 -32.48 -0.87
N GLU A 43 -6.91 -33.83 -0.97
CA GLU A 43 -7.51 -34.53 -2.09
C GLU A 43 -8.99 -34.86 -1.86
N THR A 44 -9.49 -34.73 -0.60
CA THR A 44 -10.90 -35.00 -0.30
C THR A 44 -11.81 -33.94 -0.93
N LYS A 45 -13.04 -34.37 -1.26
CA LYS A 45 -14.05 -33.49 -1.90
C LYS A 45 -14.38 -32.30 -1.01
N GLU A 46 -14.46 -32.50 0.28
CA GLU A 46 -14.83 -31.51 1.31
C GLU A 46 -13.78 -30.41 1.44
N LEU A 47 -12.49 -30.74 1.32
CA LEU A 47 -11.38 -29.79 1.47
C LEU A 47 -10.86 -29.22 0.14
N LYS A 48 -11.38 -29.70 -0.99
CA LYS A 48 -11.00 -29.22 -2.31
C LYS A 48 -11.16 -27.69 -2.45
N PRO A 49 -12.22 -27.01 -1.96
CA PRO A 49 -12.33 -25.55 -2.00
C PRO A 49 -11.23 -24.84 -1.20
N TYR A 50 -10.72 -25.47 -0.14
CA TYR A 50 -9.71 -24.92 0.77
C TYR A 50 -8.28 -25.31 0.42
N ARG A 51 -8.08 -26.09 -0.64
CA ARG A 51 -6.76 -26.61 -1.03
C ARG A 51 -5.69 -25.53 -1.13
N LEU A 52 -6.01 -24.40 -1.78
CA LEU A 52 -5.07 -23.29 -1.93
C LEU A 52 -4.72 -22.66 -0.58
N LEU A 53 -5.71 -22.48 0.30
CA LEU A 53 -5.49 -21.95 1.65
C LEU A 53 -4.57 -22.88 2.46
N LEU A 54 -4.85 -24.18 2.45
CA LEU A 54 -4.04 -25.18 3.15
C LEU A 54 -2.60 -25.23 2.61
N GLN A 55 -2.42 -25.20 1.29
CA GLN A 55 -1.09 -25.14 0.67
C GLN A 55 -0.32 -23.87 1.09
N ARG A 56 -1.00 -22.73 1.16
CA ARG A 56 -0.39 -21.48 1.66
C ARG A 56 0.05 -21.63 3.11
N VAL A 57 -0.79 -22.16 3.99
CA VAL A 57 -0.45 -22.38 5.40
C VAL A 57 0.74 -23.34 5.53
N LEU A 58 0.71 -24.46 4.85
CA LEU A 58 1.76 -25.50 4.92
C LEU A 58 3.12 -24.99 4.42
N ARG A 59 3.13 -24.11 3.42
CA ARG A 59 4.36 -23.49 2.90
C ARG A 59 5.14 -22.76 3.98
N PHE A 60 4.44 -22.12 4.93
CA PHE A 60 5.07 -21.40 6.03
C PHE A 60 5.69 -22.31 7.10
N LYS A 61 5.46 -23.64 7.04
CA LYS A 61 5.94 -24.57 8.08
C LYS A 61 7.45 -24.45 8.33
N LYS A 62 8.25 -24.30 7.28
CA LYS A 62 9.71 -24.14 7.37
C LYS A 62 10.18 -22.83 7.98
N HIS A 63 9.30 -21.84 8.04
CA HIS A 63 9.54 -20.50 8.60
C HIS A 63 8.71 -20.23 9.87
N THR A 64 8.08 -21.28 10.41
CA THR A 64 7.38 -21.25 11.68
C THR A 64 8.32 -21.80 12.75
N LEU A 65 8.55 -21.02 13.78
CA LEU A 65 9.46 -21.36 14.88
C LEU A 65 8.76 -22.20 15.95
N GLY A 66 9.51 -22.60 16.98
CA GLY A 66 8.95 -23.23 18.15
C GLY A 66 8.02 -22.31 18.94
N LYS A 67 7.15 -22.90 19.77
CA LYS A 67 6.11 -22.15 20.50
C LYS A 67 6.65 -20.96 21.29
N LYS A 68 7.76 -21.14 22.02
CA LYS A 68 8.38 -20.09 22.84
C LYS A 68 8.96 -18.95 21.99
N GLU A 69 9.56 -19.29 20.86
CA GLU A 69 10.13 -18.30 19.93
C GLU A 69 9.03 -17.49 19.24
N GLU A 70 7.94 -18.16 18.80
CA GLU A 70 6.77 -17.46 18.23
C GLU A 70 6.11 -16.53 19.26
N GLU A 71 6.03 -16.94 20.54
CA GLU A 71 5.51 -16.13 21.62
C GLU A 71 6.39 -14.88 21.86
N LEU A 72 7.72 -15.03 21.87
CA LEU A 72 8.66 -13.91 21.98
C LEU A 72 8.54 -12.95 20.78
N LEU A 73 8.41 -13.47 19.56
CA LEU A 73 8.20 -12.63 18.37
C LEU A 73 6.86 -11.89 18.42
N ALA A 74 5.82 -12.54 18.95
CA ALA A 74 4.51 -11.90 19.11
C ALA A 74 4.53 -10.76 20.13
N MET A 75 5.29 -10.89 21.22
CA MET A 75 5.46 -9.84 22.22
C MET A 75 6.15 -8.58 21.66
N GLN A 76 6.96 -8.69 20.63
CA GLN A 76 7.61 -7.56 19.96
C GLN A 76 6.69 -6.78 19.01
N GLY A 77 5.47 -7.25 18.76
CA GLY A 77 4.57 -6.70 17.75
C GLY A 77 4.29 -5.20 17.88
N GLU A 78 4.15 -4.69 19.12
CA GLU A 78 3.98 -3.24 19.35
C GLU A 78 5.26 -2.46 19.07
N MET A 79 6.39 -2.97 19.51
CA MET A 79 7.70 -2.37 19.36
C MET A 79 8.10 -2.31 17.87
N ALA A 80 7.79 -3.36 17.13
CA ALA A 80 8.04 -3.46 15.70
C ALA A 80 7.31 -2.38 14.87
N GLN A 81 6.21 -1.84 15.37
CA GLN A 81 5.44 -0.80 14.69
C GLN A 81 5.91 0.63 14.99
N THR A 82 6.86 0.82 15.91
CA THR A 82 7.24 2.15 16.40
C THR A 82 7.73 3.07 15.27
N ALA A 83 8.57 2.57 14.38
CA ALA A 83 9.08 3.36 13.25
C ALA A 83 7.95 3.83 12.31
N SER A 84 7.03 2.93 11.96
CA SER A 84 5.87 3.26 11.12
C SER A 84 4.88 4.20 11.82
N LYS A 85 4.68 4.04 13.13
CA LYS A 85 3.84 4.95 13.92
C LYS A 85 4.46 6.34 14.01
N ALA A 86 5.76 6.43 14.29
CA ALA A 86 6.47 7.70 14.34
C ALA A 86 6.43 8.44 12.99
N PHE A 87 6.64 7.71 11.87
CA PHE A 87 6.50 8.29 10.54
C PHE A 87 5.08 8.85 10.31
N ARG A 88 4.04 8.09 10.65
CA ARG A 88 2.65 8.56 10.48
C ARG A 88 2.35 9.80 11.32
N GLN A 89 2.80 9.84 12.57
CA GLN A 89 2.58 11.02 13.40
C GLN A 89 3.28 12.24 12.82
N LEU A 90 4.53 12.10 12.40
CA LEU A 90 5.26 13.17 11.73
C LEU A 90 4.53 13.63 10.47
N HIS A 91 4.18 12.69 9.58
CA HIS A 91 3.61 12.98 8.26
C HIS A 91 2.19 13.54 8.33
N ASP A 92 1.33 12.94 9.17
CA ASP A 92 -0.11 13.23 9.17
C ASP A 92 -0.50 14.32 10.17
N ALA A 93 0.34 14.57 11.20
CA ALA A 93 0.02 15.50 12.27
C ALA A 93 1.00 16.67 12.41
N ASP A 94 2.31 16.41 12.36
CA ASP A 94 3.31 17.43 12.73
C ASP A 94 3.78 18.26 11.53
N LEU A 95 3.90 17.66 10.33
CA LEU A 95 4.28 18.41 9.14
C LEU A 95 3.23 19.47 8.78
N LYS A 96 3.67 20.72 8.74
CA LYS A 96 2.86 21.88 8.33
C LYS A 96 3.46 22.46 7.05
N PHE A 97 2.73 22.34 5.97
CA PHE A 97 3.22 22.74 4.65
C PHE A 97 2.97 24.24 4.35
N GLY A 98 2.19 24.94 5.20
CA GLY A 98 1.90 26.37 5.04
C GLY A 98 0.88 26.69 3.95
N LEU A 99 0.90 27.94 3.46
CA LEU A 99 -0.05 28.45 2.47
C LEU A 99 0.63 28.61 1.11
N VAL A 100 -0.09 28.30 0.03
CA VAL A 100 0.34 28.51 -1.36
C VAL A 100 -0.74 29.31 -2.09
N THR A 101 -0.32 30.28 -2.91
CA THR A 101 -1.26 31.03 -3.75
C THR A 101 -1.67 30.17 -4.96
N ASN A 102 -2.97 29.96 -5.14
CA ASN A 102 -3.53 29.23 -6.27
C ASN A 102 -3.56 30.08 -7.57
N GLU A 103 -4.10 29.54 -8.66
CA GLU A 103 -4.25 30.22 -9.94
C GLU A 103 -5.24 31.40 -9.94
N HIS A 104 -6.08 31.49 -8.93
CA HIS A 104 -7.08 32.54 -8.76
C HIS A 104 -6.58 33.69 -7.84
N GLY A 105 -5.40 33.50 -7.24
CA GLY A 105 -4.82 34.46 -6.29
C GLY A 105 -5.19 34.20 -4.82
N ASP A 106 -5.93 33.12 -4.54
CA ASP A 106 -6.33 32.77 -3.18
C ASP A 106 -5.19 32.02 -2.45
N GLN A 107 -5.10 32.26 -1.13
CA GLN A 107 -4.22 31.50 -0.25
C GLN A 107 -4.88 30.17 0.12
N VAL A 108 -4.26 29.07 -0.27
CA VAL A 108 -4.73 27.70 -0.01
C VAL A 108 -3.77 27.02 0.95
N GLU A 109 -4.31 26.38 1.99
CA GLU A 109 -3.51 25.55 2.89
C GLU A 109 -2.98 24.34 2.13
N LEU A 110 -1.64 24.19 2.12
CA LEU A 110 -0.96 23.10 1.47
C LEU A 110 -1.00 21.84 2.38
N GLY A 111 -1.48 20.76 1.84
CA GLY A 111 -1.55 19.46 2.48
C GLY A 111 -1.58 18.35 1.43
N ASN A 112 -1.65 17.10 1.84
CA ASN A 112 -1.59 15.96 0.92
C ASN A 112 -2.67 16.01 -0.19
N ALA A 113 -3.88 16.43 0.14
CA ALA A 113 -4.98 16.51 -0.83
C ALA A 113 -4.83 17.72 -1.76
N THR A 114 -4.57 18.91 -1.20
CA THR A 114 -4.44 20.15 -1.96
C THR A 114 -3.16 20.19 -2.80
N PHE A 115 -2.10 19.49 -2.39
CA PHE A 115 -0.87 19.33 -3.17
C PHE A 115 -1.14 18.78 -4.56
N LEU A 116 -1.89 17.67 -4.67
CA LEU A 116 -2.22 17.07 -5.97
C LEU A 116 -3.11 17.99 -6.83
N GLN A 117 -4.02 18.74 -6.21
CA GLN A 117 -4.83 19.72 -6.93
C GLN A 117 -3.95 20.85 -7.51
N LEU A 118 -3.05 21.41 -6.70
CA LEU A 118 -2.14 22.47 -7.11
C LEU A 118 -1.17 22.02 -8.20
N LEU A 119 -0.75 20.74 -8.22
CA LEU A 119 0.06 20.19 -9.30
C LEU A 119 -0.69 20.03 -10.64
N GLN A 120 -2.02 20.11 -10.65
CA GLN A 120 -2.83 20.11 -11.86
C GLN A 120 -3.13 21.53 -12.37
N SER A 121 -2.75 22.57 -11.62
CA SER A 121 -2.95 23.96 -12.03
C SER A 121 -2.34 24.25 -13.43
N PRO A 122 -3.04 24.96 -14.32
CA PRO A 122 -2.49 25.36 -15.61
C PRO A 122 -1.28 26.30 -15.47
N GLN A 123 -1.19 27.03 -14.35
CA GLN A 123 -0.09 27.96 -14.07
C GLN A 123 1.14 27.25 -13.50
N ARG A 124 2.27 27.29 -14.23
CA ARG A 124 3.50 26.60 -13.83
C ARG A 124 4.11 27.10 -12.52
N ASN A 125 4.00 28.42 -12.27
CA ASN A 125 4.48 29.02 -11.02
C ASN A 125 3.76 28.47 -9.78
N VAL A 126 2.44 28.23 -9.86
CA VAL A 126 1.64 27.60 -8.80
C VAL A 126 2.15 26.18 -8.52
N ARG A 127 2.28 25.37 -9.56
CA ARG A 127 2.80 23.99 -9.43
C ARG A 127 4.18 23.94 -8.81
N ARG A 128 5.09 24.82 -9.29
CA ARG A 128 6.46 24.92 -8.79
C ARG A 128 6.51 25.35 -7.33
N ALA A 129 5.68 26.33 -6.95
CA ALA A 129 5.61 26.84 -5.58
C ALA A 129 5.08 25.72 -4.63
N ALA A 130 3.97 25.08 -5.00
CA ALA A 130 3.41 23.96 -4.23
C ALA A 130 4.42 22.81 -4.05
N PHE A 131 5.09 22.41 -5.13
CA PHE A 131 6.11 21.37 -5.11
C PHE A 131 7.29 21.73 -4.22
N GLY A 132 7.86 22.92 -4.40
CA GLY A 132 9.01 23.37 -3.61
C GLY A 132 8.69 23.43 -2.12
N GLN A 133 7.57 24.05 -1.76
CA GLN A 133 7.16 24.22 -0.36
C GLN A 133 6.80 22.87 0.29
N TYR A 134 6.15 21.97 -0.44
CA TYR A 134 5.83 20.62 0.06
C TYR A 134 7.09 19.83 0.39
N TYR A 135 8.04 19.73 -0.54
CA TYR A 135 9.27 18.97 -0.32
C TYR A 135 10.27 19.64 0.60
N GLN A 136 10.19 20.96 0.79
CA GLN A 136 11.00 21.67 1.79
C GLN A 136 10.74 21.15 3.21
N GLN A 137 9.49 20.77 3.53
CA GLN A 137 9.16 20.17 4.82
C GLN A 137 9.81 18.80 5.01
N PHE A 138 9.85 17.97 3.96
CA PHE A 138 10.55 16.69 4.03
C PHE A 138 12.06 16.90 4.20
N GLN A 139 12.67 17.87 3.53
CA GLN A 139 14.07 18.21 3.71
C GLN A 139 14.37 18.67 5.14
N ALA A 140 13.49 19.48 5.71
CA ALA A 140 13.64 19.97 7.10
C ALA A 140 13.61 18.83 8.14
N HIS A 141 13.02 17.68 7.79
CA HIS A 141 12.89 16.50 8.67
C HIS A 141 13.68 15.28 8.17
N GLU A 142 14.64 15.51 7.29
CA GLU A 142 15.40 14.44 6.60
C GLU A 142 16.00 13.42 7.56
N THR A 143 16.63 13.85 8.64
CA THR A 143 17.25 12.94 9.63
C THR A 143 16.21 12.08 10.36
N THR A 144 15.06 12.64 10.72
CA THR A 144 13.97 11.90 11.36
C THR A 144 13.35 10.88 10.40
N LEU A 145 13.15 11.30 9.15
CA LEU A 145 12.64 10.41 8.10
C LEU A 145 13.61 9.26 7.82
N ALA A 146 14.92 9.55 7.74
CA ALA A 146 15.94 8.53 7.58
C ALA A 146 15.97 7.54 8.76
N ALA A 147 15.83 8.03 9.99
CA ALA A 147 15.79 7.18 11.18
C ALA A 147 14.56 6.25 11.20
N THR A 148 13.37 6.78 10.84
CA THR A 148 12.14 5.96 10.76
C THR A 148 12.22 4.92 9.64
N LEU A 149 12.76 5.28 8.48
CA LEU A 149 13.00 4.34 7.37
C LEU A 149 13.99 3.25 7.78
N SER A 150 15.11 3.63 8.40
CA SER A 150 16.11 2.69 8.91
C SER A 150 15.51 1.71 9.93
N GLY A 151 14.68 2.22 10.85
CA GLY A 151 13.97 1.39 11.82
C GLY A 151 13.04 0.35 11.17
N SER A 152 12.32 0.75 10.11
CA SER A 152 11.46 -0.15 9.34
C SER A 152 12.28 -1.23 8.62
N ILE A 153 13.39 -0.85 7.98
CA ILE A 153 14.28 -1.79 7.29
C ILE A 153 14.89 -2.79 8.30
N HIS A 154 15.37 -2.32 9.44
CA HIS A 154 15.93 -3.20 10.47
C HIS A 154 14.89 -4.18 11.03
N ASN A 155 13.63 -3.76 11.14
CA ASN A 155 12.54 -4.64 11.52
C ASN A 155 12.35 -5.77 10.49
N ASP A 156 12.32 -5.46 9.20
CA ASP A 156 12.20 -6.46 8.13
C ASP A 156 13.39 -7.43 8.10
N VAL A 157 14.61 -6.90 8.28
CA VAL A 157 15.83 -7.71 8.39
C VAL A 157 15.78 -8.63 9.60
N TYR A 158 15.33 -8.12 10.74
CA TYR A 158 15.21 -8.91 11.96
C TYR A 158 14.25 -10.09 11.78
N TYR A 159 13.02 -9.84 11.32
CA TYR A 159 12.03 -10.90 11.13
C TYR A 159 12.42 -11.90 10.05
N SER A 160 13.05 -11.45 8.95
CA SER A 160 13.54 -12.36 7.92
C SER A 160 14.60 -13.32 8.45
N ARG A 161 15.54 -12.82 9.22
CA ARG A 161 16.60 -13.64 9.85
C ARG A 161 16.04 -14.56 10.93
N ALA A 162 15.19 -14.04 11.82
CA ALA A 162 14.58 -14.83 12.88
C ALA A 162 13.78 -16.02 12.33
N ARG A 163 13.14 -15.87 11.17
CA ARG A 163 12.36 -16.91 10.52
C ARG A 163 13.13 -17.75 9.49
N GLY A 164 14.44 -17.54 9.37
CA GLY A 164 15.33 -18.33 8.49
C GLY A 164 15.05 -18.10 7.00
N TYR A 165 14.76 -16.87 6.59
CA TYR A 165 14.76 -16.50 5.18
C TYR A 165 16.14 -16.04 4.73
N ASP A 166 16.48 -16.29 3.47
CA ASP A 166 17.78 -15.91 2.89
C ASP A 166 17.97 -14.39 2.81
N SER A 167 16.88 -13.63 2.70
CA SER A 167 16.86 -12.17 2.68
C SER A 167 15.49 -11.60 3.04
N SER A 168 15.44 -10.30 3.34
CA SER A 168 14.17 -9.58 3.53
C SER A 168 13.31 -9.59 2.26
N LEU A 169 13.93 -9.54 1.07
CA LEU A 169 13.23 -9.67 -0.20
C LEU A 169 12.59 -11.05 -0.33
N ALA A 170 13.32 -12.12 -0.02
CA ALA A 170 12.78 -13.48 -0.05
C ALA A 170 11.59 -13.62 0.93
N ALA A 171 11.72 -13.05 2.14
CA ALA A 171 10.64 -13.02 3.12
C ALA A 171 9.40 -12.27 2.62
N ALA A 172 9.59 -11.11 1.96
CA ALA A 172 8.50 -10.30 1.42
C ALA A 172 7.75 -10.98 0.26
N LEU A 173 8.47 -11.70 -0.60
CA LEU A 173 7.89 -12.40 -1.76
C LEU A 173 7.26 -13.76 -1.40
N PHE A 174 7.64 -14.33 -0.26
CA PHE A 174 7.23 -15.67 0.14
C PHE A 174 5.72 -15.85 0.34
N PRO A 175 4.96 -14.91 0.95
CA PRO A 175 3.51 -15.03 1.12
C PRO A 175 2.76 -15.25 -0.18
N ASP A 176 3.19 -14.61 -1.26
CA ASP A 176 2.57 -14.69 -2.58
C ASP A 176 3.19 -15.77 -3.47
N ASN A 177 4.19 -16.50 -2.95
CA ASN A 177 4.92 -17.53 -3.69
C ASN A 177 5.58 -17.01 -4.96
N VAL A 178 6.12 -15.79 -4.90
CA VAL A 178 6.81 -15.15 -6.02
C VAL A 178 8.32 -15.45 -5.92
N PRO A 179 8.92 -16.09 -6.92
CA PRO A 179 10.37 -16.27 -6.95
C PRO A 179 11.09 -14.92 -7.09
N PRO A 180 12.27 -14.71 -6.45
CA PRO A 180 13.07 -13.49 -6.61
C PRO A 180 13.35 -13.13 -8.08
N ALA A 181 13.54 -14.12 -8.94
CA ALA A 181 13.75 -13.90 -10.37
C ALA A 181 12.60 -13.14 -11.06
N VAL A 182 11.35 -13.28 -10.58
CA VAL A 182 10.22 -12.50 -11.11
C VAL A 182 10.37 -11.02 -10.77
N TYR A 183 10.80 -10.72 -9.54
CA TYR A 183 11.09 -9.36 -9.10
C TYR A 183 12.23 -8.73 -9.93
N ASP A 184 13.33 -9.46 -10.12
CA ASP A 184 14.47 -8.99 -10.92
C ASP A 184 14.07 -8.78 -12.37
N ASN A 185 13.32 -9.72 -12.96
CA ASN A 185 12.81 -9.61 -14.33
C ASN A 185 11.86 -8.42 -14.51
N LEU A 186 11.02 -8.10 -13.50
CA LEU A 186 10.18 -6.91 -13.53
C LEU A 186 11.03 -5.63 -13.63
N ILE A 187 12.06 -5.53 -12.79
CA ILE A 187 12.98 -4.38 -12.81
C ILE A 187 13.67 -4.27 -14.17
N GLN A 188 14.16 -5.37 -14.71
CA GLN A 188 14.83 -5.39 -16.02
C GLN A 188 13.86 -5.01 -17.16
N ALA A 189 12.64 -5.54 -17.14
CA ALA A 189 11.62 -5.23 -18.14
C ALA A 189 11.24 -3.74 -18.12
N VAL A 190 11.02 -3.17 -16.92
CA VAL A 190 10.73 -1.73 -16.77
C VAL A 190 11.91 -0.88 -17.25
N ARG A 191 13.14 -1.20 -16.80
CA ARG A 191 14.36 -0.48 -17.25
C ARG A 191 14.54 -0.54 -18.76
N GLY A 192 14.31 -1.68 -19.38
CA GLY A 192 14.38 -1.85 -20.83
C GLY A 192 13.31 -1.03 -21.59
N ARG A 193 12.26 -0.59 -20.93
CA ARG A 193 11.17 0.22 -21.52
C ARG A 193 11.23 1.71 -21.13
N LEU A 194 12.18 2.14 -20.30
CA LEU A 194 12.37 3.56 -19.95
C LEU A 194 12.42 4.51 -21.16
N PRO A 195 13.01 4.14 -22.32
CA PRO A 195 12.95 5.01 -23.50
C PRO A 195 11.52 5.37 -23.95
N ALA A 196 10.54 4.49 -23.74
CA ALA A 196 9.13 4.81 -24.02
C ALA A 196 8.57 5.86 -23.05
N VAL A 197 8.93 5.74 -21.76
CA VAL A 197 8.56 6.71 -20.72
C VAL A 197 9.20 8.07 -21.02
N HIS A 198 10.48 8.09 -21.38
CA HIS A 198 11.18 9.33 -21.75
C HIS A 198 10.55 10.00 -22.97
N ARG A 199 10.17 9.23 -24.01
CA ARG A 199 9.43 9.79 -25.18
C ARG A 199 8.09 10.39 -24.78
N TYR A 200 7.37 9.76 -23.84
CA TYR A 200 6.12 10.29 -23.32
C TYR A 200 6.32 11.63 -22.60
N TYR A 201 7.32 11.74 -21.72
CA TYR A 201 7.61 13.00 -21.03
C TYR A 201 8.14 14.08 -22.01
N ASP A 202 8.90 13.72 -23.03
CA ASP A 202 9.30 14.67 -24.08
C ASP A 202 8.09 15.15 -24.90
N LEU A 203 7.14 14.27 -25.21
CA LEU A 203 5.87 14.65 -25.83
C LEU A 203 5.11 15.66 -24.94
N ARG A 204 5.01 15.39 -23.65
CA ARG A 204 4.39 16.32 -22.68
C ARG A 204 5.09 17.67 -22.69
N ARG A 205 6.41 17.69 -22.56
CA ARG A 205 7.23 18.90 -22.61
C ARG A 205 6.93 19.75 -23.85
N ARG A 206 6.92 19.12 -25.03
CA ARG A 206 6.62 19.79 -26.31
C ARG A 206 5.18 20.32 -26.38
N LYS A 207 4.19 19.50 -25.97
CA LYS A 207 2.77 19.90 -25.95
C LYS A 207 2.52 21.08 -25.00
N MET A 208 3.18 21.10 -23.87
CA MET A 208 3.10 22.20 -22.89
C MET A 208 4.01 23.39 -23.26
N ARG A 209 4.76 23.32 -24.36
CA ARG A 209 5.70 24.36 -24.81
C ARG A 209 6.73 24.74 -23.76
N LEU A 210 7.22 23.76 -23.01
CA LEU A 210 8.22 23.95 -21.96
C LEU A 210 9.62 23.78 -22.54
N LYS A 211 10.57 24.61 -22.07
CA LYS A 211 12.00 24.44 -22.36
C LYS A 211 12.53 23.17 -21.68
N ASP A 212 12.15 22.97 -20.45
CA ASP A 212 12.48 21.83 -19.59
C ASP A 212 11.22 21.29 -18.92
N ILE A 213 11.20 20.02 -18.53
CA ILE A 213 10.10 19.42 -17.79
C ILE A 213 10.61 19.01 -16.41
N HIS A 214 9.87 19.38 -15.38
CA HIS A 214 10.13 18.99 -14.00
C HIS A 214 9.03 18.09 -13.48
N HIS A 215 9.27 17.48 -12.32
CA HIS A 215 8.31 16.56 -11.70
C HIS A 215 6.94 17.24 -11.47
N TYR A 216 6.91 18.52 -11.10
CA TYR A 216 5.67 19.27 -10.94
C TYR A 216 4.91 19.57 -12.25
N ASP A 217 5.48 19.27 -13.40
CA ASP A 217 4.82 19.42 -14.71
C ASP A 217 4.14 18.11 -15.19
N THR A 218 4.29 17.01 -14.46
CA THR A 218 3.84 15.69 -14.92
C THR A 218 2.37 15.39 -14.65
N TYR A 219 1.71 16.17 -13.79
CA TYR A 219 0.31 15.96 -13.39
C TYR A 219 -0.69 16.79 -14.20
N VAL A 220 -0.22 17.82 -14.90
CA VAL A 220 -1.10 18.69 -15.69
C VAL A 220 -1.69 17.94 -16.89
N PRO A 221 -3.00 18.01 -17.13
CA PRO A 221 -3.61 17.47 -18.33
C PRO A 221 -3.00 18.12 -19.60
N ILE A 222 -2.56 17.31 -20.57
CA ILE A 222 -2.03 17.79 -21.86
C ILE A 222 -3.07 17.79 -22.97
N LEU A 223 -4.25 17.27 -22.69
CA LEU A 223 -5.43 17.31 -23.55
C LEU A 223 -6.47 18.27 -22.93
N PRO A 224 -7.32 18.87 -23.75
CA PRO A 224 -8.44 19.67 -23.24
C PRO A 224 -9.26 18.80 -22.29
N GLN A 225 -9.53 19.32 -21.11
CA GLN A 225 -10.33 18.62 -20.12
C GLN A 225 -11.78 18.55 -20.61
N GLN A 226 -12.24 17.35 -20.90
CA GLN A 226 -13.68 17.15 -21.08
C GLN A 226 -14.29 17.09 -19.68
N SER A 227 -15.06 18.12 -19.33
CA SER A 227 -15.79 18.14 -18.06
C SER A 227 -17.03 17.28 -18.15
N VAL A 228 -16.85 15.97 -18.21
CA VAL A 228 -17.96 15.04 -18.02
C VAL A 228 -18.16 14.92 -16.51
N ARG A 229 -19.30 15.38 -16.03
CA ARG A 229 -19.72 15.20 -14.64
C ARG A 229 -20.77 14.09 -14.62
N HIS A 230 -20.51 13.09 -13.83
CA HIS A 230 -21.49 12.06 -13.51
C HIS A 230 -21.97 12.26 -12.07
N THR A 231 -23.24 12.04 -11.84
CA THR A 231 -23.76 11.81 -10.48
C THR A 231 -23.21 10.50 -9.95
N TRP A 232 -23.31 10.27 -8.64
CA TRP A 232 -22.88 9.02 -8.04
C TRP A 232 -23.57 7.81 -8.70
N ASP A 233 -24.89 7.89 -8.88
CA ASP A 233 -25.69 6.80 -9.44
C ASP A 233 -25.31 6.50 -10.90
N GLU A 234 -25.10 7.53 -11.72
CA GLU A 234 -24.59 7.36 -13.09
C GLU A 234 -23.21 6.71 -13.11
N ALA A 235 -22.30 7.12 -12.21
CA ALA A 235 -20.97 6.53 -12.13
C ALA A 235 -21.03 5.05 -11.73
N VAL A 236 -21.89 4.71 -10.77
CA VAL A 236 -22.14 3.31 -10.36
C VAL A 236 -22.67 2.51 -11.55
N GLN A 237 -23.64 3.04 -12.29
CA GLN A 237 -24.22 2.34 -13.45
C GLN A 237 -23.16 2.09 -14.54
N VAL A 238 -22.36 3.10 -14.87
CA VAL A 238 -21.26 2.96 -15.85
C VAL A 238 -20.27 1.86 -15.44
N VAL A 239 -19.93 1.78 -14.14
CA VAL A 239 -19.03 0.72 -13.63
C VAL A 239 -19.69 -0.65 -13.72
N LEU A 240 -20.97 -0.77 -13.35
CA LEU A 240 -21.71 -2.03 -13.41
C LEU A 240 -21.84 -2.52 -14.86
N ASP A 241 -22.15 -1.65 -15.79
CA ASP A 241 -22.27 -1.97 -17.22
C ASP A 241 -20.92 -2.40 -17.84
N ALA A 242 -19.82 -1.90 -17.31
CA ALA A 242 -18.47 -2.28 -17.76
C ALA A 242 -17.99 -3.62 -17.18
N LEU A 243 -18.67 -4.17 -16.16
CA LEU A 243 -18.29 -5.44 -15.54
C LEU A 243 -18.98 -6.62 -16.26
N PRO A 244 -18.27 -7.71 -16.54
CA PRO A 244 -18.88 -8.92 -17.09
C PRO A 244 -19.95 -9.47 -16.13
N GLU A 245 -21.11 -9.85 -16.64
CA GLU A 245 -22.28 -10.31 -15.88
C GLU A 245 -22.00 -11.37 -14.79
N ARG A 246 -20.96 -12.17 -14.94
CA ARG A 246 -20.53 -13.17 -13.94
C ARG A 246 -19.92 -12.61 -12.65
N ARG A 247 -19.61 -11.32 -12.57
CA ARG A 247 -19.03 -10.67 -11.39
C ARG A 247 -20.03 -9.78 -10.62
N ILE A 248 -21.17 -9.50 -11.18
CA ILE A 248 -22.18 -8.62 -10.57
C ILE A 248 -22.78 -9.25 -9.30
N GLY A 249 -22.99 -10.57 -9.27
CA GLY A 249 -23.54 -11.27 -8.11
C GLY A 249 -22.70 -11.21 -6.82
N VAL A 250 -21.44 -10.77 -6.91
CA VAL A 250 -20.55 -10.56 -5.73
C VAL A 250 -20.73 -9.16 -5.16
N ILE A 251 -21.15 -8.19 -5.97
CA ILE A 251 -21.29 -6.78 -5.56
C ILE A 251 -22.68 -6.53 -4.96
N GLU A 252 -23.73 -7.20 -5.48
CA GLU A 252 -25.10 -7.07 -4.95
C GLU A 252 -25.28 -7.71 -3.57
N GLY A 253 -24.47 -8.70 -3.19
CA GLY A 253 -24.54 -9.35 -1.88
C GLY A 253 -24.02 -8.52 -0.70
N ASP A 254 -23.17 -7.51 -0.95
CA ASP A 254 -22.54 -6.71 0.09
C ASP A 254 -23.21 -5.35 0.35
N VAL A 255 -24.20 -4.97 -0.44
CA VAL A 255 -24.91 -3.67 -0.30
C VAL A 255 -26.22 -3.80 0.47
N ALA A 256 -26.70 -5.01 0.74
CA ALA A 256 -28.00 -5.29 1.37
C ALA A 256 -27.92 -5.86 2.78
N SER A 257 -26.76 -5.73 3.49
CA SER A 257 -26.62 -6.19 4.89
C SER A 257 -26.00 -5.14 5.80
#